data_1ff701fc3fb84a91d72437bcd1749adc
#
_entry.id   1ff701fc3fb84a91d72437bcd1749adc
#
_cell.length_a   1.000
_cell.length_b   1.000
_cell.length_c   1.000
_cell.angle_alpha   90.00
_cell.angle_beta   90.00
_cell.angle_gamma   90.00
#
_symmetry.space_group_name_H-M   'P 1'
#
loop_
_entity.id
_entity.type
_entity.pdbx_description
1 polymer ?
#
loop_
_entity_poly.entity_id
_entity_poly.type
_entity_poly.pdbx_seq_one_letter_code
_entity_poly.pdbx_strand_id
1 'polypeptide(L)'
;MAGDTCPIVTLTPSPTLDRTYFVKNLVEGGVNRADRVGEELAGKGINVSRGLHLAGIPAPGIVPIGNADPGVLERTGSGFLTPLWVEGTLRVSTTVVEYDGPTTKINEHPRPLKQKDWEAVIDLTEKTVKESKAEWLVVAGAHPEIEETGEVIDLHALFARMEPLGVKVVLDTSGPALRYWAQKGNATVMKPNAHELAECVGKDLKTIGDVIDAARILNDWGVDCIMASLGVDGIIAVTKTHAIHAYTAPVKVINTVGAGDSTIAGFLSAVTSHPSDPSAYGVGFDVAEGIAAAVQWGAAKVQQPTSGLKSIDNLVEAFVELIPDRDRLLGEPATA
;
A
#
# COMPACT_ATOMS: atom_id res chain seq x y z
N MET A 1 -8.01 31.34 -9.45
CA MET A 1 -7.58 30.32 -8.50
C MET A 1 -7.62 29.00 -9.26
N ALA A 2 -6.46 28.42 -9.56
CA ALA A 2 -6.40 27.05 -10.10
C ALA A 2 -7.02 26.17 -9.02
N GLY A 3 -8.10 25.45 -9.34
CA GLY A 3 -8.70 24.51 -8.41
C GLY A 3 -7.64 23.47 -8.03
N ASP A 4 -7.47 23.22 -6.74
CA ASP A 4 -6.57 22.21 -6.22
C ASP A 4 -6.93 20.87 -6.86
N THR A 5 -6.14 20.45 -7.86
CA THR A 5 -6.30 19.11 -8.44
C THR A 5 -5.76 18.12 -7.43
N CYS A 6 -6.58 17.14 -7.04
CA CYS A 6 -6.15 16.01 -6.22
C CYS A 6 -5.86 14.84 -7.15
N PRO A 7 -4.62 14.65 -7.63
CA PRO A 7 -4.32 13.69 -8.68
C PRO A 7 -4.49 12.24 -8.24
N ILE A 8 -4.63 11.99 -6.95
CA ILE A 8 -4.66 10.66 -6.35
C ILE A 8 -5.83 10.53 -5.39
N VAL A 9 -6.57 9.44 -5.50
CA VAL A 9 -7.56 8.98 -4.51
C VAL A 9 -7.09 7.64 -3.96
N THR A 10 -7.27 7.39 -2.65
CA THR A 10 -6.98 6.07 -2.08
C THR A 10 -8.26 5.42 -1.54
N LEU A 11 -8.33 4.10 -1.61
CA LEU A 11 -9.39 3.29 -1.03
C LEU A 11 -8.75 2.24 -0.11
N THR A 12 -9.19 2.22 1.15
CA THR A 12 -8.86 1.17 2.11
C THR A 12 -10.13 0.37 2.43
N PRO A 13 -10.37 -0.79 1.80
CA PRO A 13 -11.62 -1.54 1.99
C PRO A 13 -11.81 -2.05 3.42
N SER A 14 -10.73 -2.32 4.14
CA SER A 14 -10.75 -2.82 5.51
C SER A 14 -9.80 -2.03 6.42
N PRO A 15 -10.21 -0.81 6.85
CA PRO A 15 -9.42 -0.02 7.79
C PRO A 15 -9.34 -0.69 9.16
N THR A 16 -8.38 -0.27 9.98
CA THR A 16 -8.18 -0.75 11.34
C THR A 16 -7.88 0.40 12.30
N LEU A 17 -8.26 0.25 13.55
CA LEU A 17 -7.75 1.08 14.64
C LEU A 17 -6.50 0.39 15.21
N ASP A 18 -5.32 0.89 14.86
CA ASP A 18 -4.08 0.41 15.45
C ASP A 18 -3.95 0.94 16.87
N ARG A 19 -3.92 0.03 17.85
CA ARG A 19 -3.78 0.36 19.26
C ARG A 19 -2.49 -0.21 19.79
N THR A 20 -1.56 0.67 20.19
CA THR A 20 -0.24 0.30 20.70
C THR A 20 -0.14 0.50 22.19
N TYR A 21 0.14 -0.57 22.92
CA TYR A 21 0.38 -0.58 24.34
C TYR A 21 1.89 -0.64 24.62
N PHE A 22 2.41 0.31 25.35
CA PHE A 22 3.80 0.31 25.79
C PHE A 22 3.88 -0.22 27.21
N VAL A 23 4.61 -1.31 27.42
CA VAL A 23 4.76 -1.99 28.70
C VAL A 23 6.23 -2.18 29.01
N LYS A 24 6.56 -2.32 30.31
CA LYS A 24 7.93 -2.66 30.71
C LYS A 24 8.31 -4.06 30.22
N ASN A 25 7.49 -5.05 30.54
CA ASN A 25 7.58 -6.43 30.05
C ASN A 25 6.18 -6.98 29.87
N LEU A 26 5.96 -7.84 28.89
CA LEU A 26 4.74 -8.61 28.73
C LEU A 26 4.86 -9.92 29.52
N VAL A 27 4.02 -10.09 30.53
CA VAL A 27 3.96 -11.29 31.36
C VAL A 27 2.78 -12.15 30.90
N GLU A 28 3.07 -13.29 30.30
CA GLU A 28 2.06 -14.26 29.89
C GLU A 28 1.27 -14.80 31.09
N GLY A 29 -0.06 -14.82 30.96
CA GLY A 29 -0.97 -15.23 32.04
C GLY A 29 -1.09 -14.23 33.20
N GLY A 30 -0.37 -13.12 33.18
CA GLY A 30 -0.38 -12.07 34.21
C GLY A 30 -1.22 -10.85 33.85
N VAL A 31 -1.39 -9.95 34.83
CA VAL A 31 -2.00 -8.63 34.61
C VAL A 31 -0.92 -7.66 34.20
N ASN A 32 -0.96 -7.24 32.93
CA ASN A 32 -0.05 -6.25 32.40
C ASN A 32 -0.69 -4.87 32.44
N ARG A 33 0.06 -3.84 32.83
CA ARG A 33 -0.38 -2.43 32.85
C ARG A 33 0.50 -1.64 31.89
N ALA A 34 -0.14 -0.98 30.91
CA ALA A 34 0.56 -0.15 29.97
C ALA A 34 0.88 1.22 30.58
N ASP A 35 2.10 1.69 30.40
CA ASP A 35 2.54 3.03 30.78
C ASP A 35 1.98 4.10 29.84
N ARG A 36 1.79 3.72 28.57
CA ARG A 36 1.23 4.57 27.53
C ARG A 36 0.43 3.74 26.54
N VAL A 37 -0.64 4.34 26.01
CA VAL A 37 -1.43 3.78 24.89
C VAL A 37 -1.43 4.80 23.76
N GLY A 38 -1.16 4.34 22.53
CA GLY A 38 -1.32 5.11 21.30
C GLY A 38 -2.44 4.55 20.48
N GLU A 39 -3.19 5.42 19.79
CA GLU A 39 -4.19 5.01 18.80
C GLU A 39 -3.93 5.73 17.48
N GLU A 40 -4.07 5.00 16.37
CA GLU A 40 -3.94 5.53 15.03
C GLU A 40 -4.94 4.82 14.11
N LEU A 41 -5.70 5.58 13.33
CA LEU A 41 -6.51 4.98 12.27
C LEU A 41 -5.57 4.59 11.14
N ALA A 42 -5.56 3.32 10.78
CA ALA A 42 -4.58 2.72 9.90
C ALA A 42 -5.22 1.82 8.84
N GLY A 43 -4.40 1.42 7.91
CA GLY A 43 -4.71 0.60 6.74
C GLY A 43 -3.81 1.02 5.58
N LYS A 44 -3.53 0.12 4.64
CA LYS A 44 -2.54 0.38 3.60
C LYS A 44 -2.85 1.65 2.80
N GLY A 45 -4.07 1.82 2.27
CA GLY A 45 -4.46 3.02 1.53
C GLY A 45 -4.45 4.29 2.40
N ILE A 46 -4.80 4.19 3.68
CA ILE A 46 -4.70 5.31 4.65
C ILE A 46 -3.24 5.75 4.80
N ASN A 47 -2.31 4.79 4.91
CA ASN A 47 -0.89 5.08 5.03
C ASN A 47 -0.33 5.74 3.77
N VAL A 48 -0.77 5.32 2.58
CA VAL A 48 -0.43 5.97 1.30
C VAL A 48 -0.93 7.41 1.29
N SER A 49 -2.22 7.63 1.60
CA SER A 49 -2.81 8.97 1.67
C SER A 49 -2.08 9.88 2.65
N ARG A 50 -1.77 9.36 3.85
CA ARG A 50 -1.01 10.09 4.88
C ARG A 50 0.39 10.48 4.40
N GLY A 51 1.10 9.55 3.74
CA GLY A 51 2.43 9.81 3.15
C GLY A 51 2.38 10.92 2.11
N LEU A 52 1.41 10.89 1.18
CA LEU A 52 1.22 11.93 0.17
C LEU A 52 0.90 13.29 0.81
N HIS A 53 0.07 13.31 1.84
CA HIS A 53 -0.24 14.54 2.59
C HIS A 53 0.99 15.18 3.23
N LEU A 54 1.96 14.37 3.74
CA LEU A 54 3.23 14.89 4.24
C LEU A 54 4.05 15.60 3.16
N ALA A 55 3.92 15.16 1.90
CA ALA A 55 4.56 15.80 0.75
C ALA A 55 3.76 16.99 0.20
N GLY A 56 2.67 17.39 0.84
CA GLY A 56 1.78 18.45 0.35
C GLY A 56 0.93 18.05 -0.86
N ILE A 57 0.81 16.76 -1.16
CA ILE A 57 -0.01 16.22 -2.25
C ILE A 57 -1.37 15.81 -1.69
N PRO A 58 -2.46 16.48 -2.06
CA PRO A 58 -3.80 16.10 -1.64
C PRO A 58 -4.14 14.71 -2.18
N ALA A 59 -4.54 13.80 -1.30
CA ALA A 59 -4.94 12.44 -1.64
C ALA A 59 -6.07 11.98 -0.69
N PRO A 60 -7.34 12.31 -0.98
CA PRO A 60 -8.46 11.89 -0.13
C PRO A 60 -8.53 10.37 -0.05
N GLY A 61 -8.60 9.86 1.18
CA GLY A 61 -8.66 8.43 1.45
C GLY A 61 -10.08 7.97 1.75
N ILE A 62 -10.65 7.12 0.93
CA ILE A 62 -11.98 6.54 1.13
C ILE A 62 -11.89 5.34 2.04
N VAL A 63 -12.73 5.31 3.06
CA VAL A 63 -12.72 4.28 4.09
C VAL A 63 -14.13 3.97 4.60
N PRO A 64 -14.55 2.70 4.64
CA PRO A 64 -15.74 2.30 5.40
C PRO A 64 -15.41 2.26 6.89
N ILE A 65 -16.07 3.10 7.70
CA ILE A 65 -15.81 3.23 9.14
C ILE A 65 -17.07 2.88 9.92
N GLY A 66 -16.94 2.00 10.91
CA GLY A 66 -18.04 1.66 11.81
C GLY A 66 -18.51 2.89 12.61
N ASN A 67 -19.82 3.15 12.61
CA ASN A 67 -20.44 4.32 13.22
C ASN A 67 -20.54 4.27 14.75
N ALA A 68 -20.10 3.21 15.37
CA ALA A 68 -20.06 3.10 16.83
C ALA A 68 -19.04 4.05 17.50
N ASP A 69 -18.06 4.57 16.73
CA ASP A 69 -17.08 5.55 17.22
C ASP A 69 -16.97 6.74 16.23
N PRO A 70 -17.93 7.66 16.25
CA PRO A 70 -17.97 8.79 15.32
C PRO A 70 -16.83 9.80 15.54
N GLY A 71 -16.17 9.78 16.69
CA GLY A 71 -15.04 10.66 17.02
C GLY A 71 -13.67 10.14 16.59
N VAL A 72 -13.58 8.97 15.96
CA VAL A 72 -12.30 8.34 15.64
C VAL A 72 -11.43 9.18 14.70
N LEU A 73 -12.01 9.84 13.71
CA LEU A 73 -11.26 10.68 12.77
C LEU A 73 -10.59 11.87 13.46
N GLU A 74 -11.31 12.56 14.32
CA GLU A 74 -10.78 13.71 15.08
C GLU A 74 -9.70 13.26 16.06
N ARG A 75 -9.99 12.22 16.86
CA ARG A 75 -9.07 11.69 17.88
C ARG A 75 -7.76 11.18 17.28
N THR A 76 -7.80 10.64 16.07
CA THR A 76 -6.61 10.11 15.38
C THR A 76 -5.96 11.09 14.40
N GLY A 77 -6.47 12.33 14.29
CA GLY A 77 -5.96 13.33 13.36
C GLY A 77 -6.08 12.93 11.89
N SER A 78 -7.14 12.20 11.55
CA SER A 78 -7.34 11.60 10.22
C SER A 78 -8.32 12.39 9.34
N GLY A 79 -8.33 13.72 9.45
CA GLY A 79 -9.25 14.61 8.73
C GLY A 79 -9.07 14.65 7.20
N PHE A 80 -8.02 14.04 6.66
CA PHE A 80 -7.80 13.86 5.23
C PHE A 80 -8.59 12.68 4.64
N LEU A 81 -9.23 11.88 5.48
CA LEU A 81 -10.05 10.76 5.04
C LEU A 81 -11.48 11.19 4.70
N THR A 82 -12.07 10.49 3.75
CA THR A 82 -13.47 10.60 3.34
C THR A 82 -14.21 9.34 3.80
N PRO A 83 -14.84 9.35 4.98
CA PRO A 83 -15.47 8.17 5.53
C PRO A 83 -16.81 7.86 4.86
N LEU A 84 -17.05 6.58 4.59
CA LEU A 84 -18.40 6.03 4.50
C LEU A 84 -18.74 5.42 5.88
N TRP A 85 -19.71 6.01 6.56
CA TRP A 85 -20.15 5.47 7.85
C TRP A 85 -21.03 4.26 7.64
N VAL A 86 -20.59 3.11 8.16
CA VAL A 86 -21.30 1.82 8.10
C VAL A 86 -21.71 1.38 9.49
N GLU A 87 -22.65 0.45 9.61
CA GLU A 87 -23.07 -0.09 10.89
C GLU A 87 -21.94 -0.89 11.56
N GLY A 88 -21.74 -0.70 12.86
CA GLY A 88 -20.80 -1.50 13.67
C GLY A 88 -19.57 -0.77 14.14
N THR A 89 -18.50 -1.52 14.40
CA THR A 89 -17.22 -1.05 14.96
C THR A 89 -16.09 -1.23 13.96
N LEU A 90 -15.01 -0.44 14.10
CA LEU A 90 -13.74 -0.77 13.45
C LEU A 90 -13.14 -2.04 14.07
N ARG A 91 -12.43 -2.82 13.27
CA ARG A 91 -11.51 -3.85 13.79
C ARG A 91 -10.32 -3.17 14.46
N VAL A 92 -9.71 -3.87 15.42
CA VAL A 92 -8.54 -3.38 16.15
C VAL A 92 -7.32 -4.23 15.83
N SER A 93 -6.20 -3.59 15.54
CA SER A 93 -4.89 -4.22 15.51
C SER A 93 -4.15 -3.82 16.77
N THR A 94 -3.95 -4.75 17.67
CA THR A 94 -3.27 -4.52 18.94
C THR A 94 -1.79 -4.81 18.79
N THR A 95 -0.95 -3.84 19.18
CA THR A 95 0.50 -3.99 19.27
C THR A 95 0.93 -3.78 20.72
N VAL A 96 1.66 -4.74 21.28
CA VAL A 96 2.29 -4.62 22.59
C VAL A 96 3.79 -4.46 22.36
N VAL A 97 4.33 -3.31 22.80
CA VAL A 97 5.76 -2.98 22.68
C VAL A 97 6.38 -3.06 24.07
N GLU A 98 7.34 -3.95 24.24
CA GLU A 98 8.19 -3.99 25.43
C GLU A 98 9.38 -3.05 25.26
N TYR A 99 9.73 -2.28 26.30
CA TYR A 99 10.81 -1.29 26.17
C TYR A 99 12.18 -1.91 25.84
N ASP A 100 12.47 -3.07 26.42
CA ASP A 100 13.73 -3.79 26.25
C ASP A 100 13.49 -5.22 25.71
N GLY A 101 12.39 -5.45 25.01
CA GLY A 101 11.95 -6.77 24.58
C GLY A 101 11.30 -6.79 23.19
N PRO A 102 10.65 -7.91 22.86
CA PRO A 102 10.00 -8.08 21.58
C PRO A 102 8.72 -7.22 21.44
N THR A 103 8.24 -7.14 20.22
CA THR A 103 6.93 -6.57 19.90
C THR A 103 5.96 -7.70 19.55
N THR A 104 4.83 -7.76 20.27
CA THR A 104 3.76 -8.74 20.02
C THR A 104 2.59 -8.07 19.30
N LYS A 105 2.05 -8.71 18.28
CA LYS A 105 0.91 -8.21 17.52
C LYS A 105 -0.25 -9.18 17.56
N ILE A 106 -1.46 -8.63 17.74
CA ILE A 106 -2.73 -9.35 17.70
C ILE A 106 -3.65 -8.58 16.75
N ASN A 107 -3.93 -9.14 15.58
CA ASN A 107 -4.74 -8.48 14.57
C ASN A 107 -6.11 -9.17 14.49
N GLU A 108 -7.17 -8.38 14.57
CA GLU A 108 -8.52 -8.87 14.26
C GLU A 108 -8.66 -9.09 12.75
N HIS A 109 -9.49 -10.08 12.39
CA HIS A 109 -9.88 -10.30 10.99
C HIS A 109 -10.61 -9.08 10.41
N PRO A 110 -10.57 -8.88 9.08
CA PRO A 110 -11.41 -7.89 8.44
C PRO A 110 -12.87 -8.02 8.85
N ARG A 111 -13.53 -6.91 9.15
CA ARG A 111 -14.98 -6.90 9.42
C ARG A 111 -15.73 -7.07 8.10
N PRO A 112 -16.68 -8.00 8.01
CA PRO A 112 -17.54 -8.10 6.83
C PRO A 112 -18.28 -6.77 6.56
N LEU A 113 -18.55 -6.50 5.30
CA LEU A 113 -19.37 -5.39 4.84
C LEU A 113 -20.70 -5.93 4.29
N LYS A 114 -21.80 -5.20 4.48
CA LYS A 114 -23.03 -5.50 3.75
C LYS A 114 -22.85 -5.17 2.28
N GLN A 115 -23.48 -5.93 1.40
CA GLN A 115 -23.42 -5.71 -0.04
C GLN A 115 -23.75 -4.25 -0.41
N LYS A 116 -24.80 -3.68 0.17
CA LYS A 116 -25.20 -2.29 -0.04
C LYS A 116 -24.13 -1.28 0.40
N ASP A 117 -23.37 -1.59 1.45
CA ASP A 117 -22.33 -0.71 1.97
C ASP A 117 -21.11 -0.75 1.04
N TRP A 118 -20.79 -1.93 0.50
CA TRP A 118 -19.75 -2.05 -0.53
C TRP A 118 -20.12 -1.29 -1.81
N GLU A 119 -21.34 -1.38 -2.28
CA GLU A 119 -21.85 -0.59 -3.41
C GLU A 119 -21.74 0.91 -3.14
N ALA A 120 -22.08 1.36 -1.95
CA ALA A 120 -21.94 2.77 -1.55
C ALA A 120 -20.45 3.20 -1.47
N VAL A 121 -19.51 2.31 -1.09
CA VAL A 121 -18.07 2.57 -1.17
C VAL A 121 -17.64 2.79 -2.63
N ILE A 122 -18.11 1.98 -3.56
CA ILE A 122 -17.82 2.13 -4.99
C ILE A 122 -18.39 3.47 -5.50
N ASP A 123 -19.63 3.81 -5.16
CA ASP A 123 -20.27 5.07 -5.55
C ASP A 123 -19.51 6.29 -5.01
N LEU A 124 -19.11 6.25 -3.74
CA LEU A 124 -18.33 7.31 -3.12
C LEU A 124 -16.95 7.45 -3.77
N THR A 125 -16.30 6.31 -4.11
CA THR A 125 -14.99 6.30 -4.79
C THR A 125 -15.10 6.95 -6.17
N GLU A 126 -16.06 6.53 -6.99
CA GLU A 126 -16.30 7.11 -8.31
C GLU A 126 -16.57 8.61 -8.23
N LYS A 127 -17.47 9.02 -7.32
CA LYS A 127 -17.79 10.42 -7.08
C LYS A 127 -16.52 11.23 -6.73
N THR A 128 -15.74 10.74 -5.77
CA THR A 128 -14.53 11.44 -5.32
C THR A 128 -13.49 11.54 -6.42
N VAL A 129 -13.28 10.48 -7.21
CA VAL A 129 -12.39 10.48 -8.37
C VAL A 129 -12.81 11.53 -9.40
N LYS A 130 -14.11 11.62 -9.72
CA LYS A 130 -14.64 12.62 -10.67
C LYS A 130 -14.50 14.05 -10.16
N GLU A 131 -14.85 14.30 -8.90
CA GLU A 131 -14.80 15.63 -8.29
C GLU A 131 -13.35 16.11 -8.14
N SER A 132 -12.41 15.23 -7.79
CA SER A 132 -10.99 15.52 -7.67
C SER A 132 -10.28 15.59 -9.01
N LYS A 133 -10.86 15.08 -10.08
CA LYS A 133 -10.22 14.83 -11.37
C LYS A 133 -8.96 13.96 -11.20
N ALA A 134 -9.06 12.94 -10.35
CA ALA A 134 -7.94 12.10 -10.03
C ALA A 134 -7.50 11.27 -11.24
N GLU A 135 -6.19 11.17 -11.43
CA GLU A 135 -5.56 10.34 -12.45
C GLU A 135 -5.23 8.95 -11.93
N TRP A 136 -5.14 8.81 -10.61
CA TRP A 136 -4.77 7.58 -9.93
C TRP A 136 -5.75 7.20 -8.84
N LEU A 137 -6.10 5.92 -8.79
CA LEU A 137 -6.79 5.29 -7.68
C LEU A 137 -5.88 4.22 -7.06
N VAL A 138 -5.62 4.33 -5.76
CA VAL A 138 -4.93 3.28 -4.99
C VAL A 138 -5.97 2.44 -4.26
N VAL A 139 -6.05 1.16 -4.56
CA VAL A 139 -6.84 0.19 -3.78
C VAL A 139 -5.86 -0.65 -2.98
N ALA A 140 -5.82 -0.48 -1.66
CA ALA A 140 -4.79 -1.11 -0.85
C ALA A 140 -5.31 -1.65 0.49
N GLY A 141 -4.86 -2.85 0.83
CA GLY A 141 -5.15 -3.55 2.08
C GLY A 141 -5.92 -4.86 1.89
N ALA A 142 -6.38 -5.40 3.01
CA ALA A 142 -7.18 -6.62 3.03
C ALA A 142 -8.57 -6.38 2.42
N HIS A 143 -9.06 -7.38 1.74
CA HIS A 143 -10.41 -7.41 1.18
C HIS A 143 -11.36 -8.06 2.20
N PRO A 144 -12.36 -7.34 2.73
CA PRO A 144 -13.37 -7.92 3.62
C PRO A 144 -14.31 -8.85 2.86
N GLU A 145 -15.01 -9.70 3.60
CA GLU A 145 -16.10 -10.50 3.07
C GLU A 145 -17.40 -9.69 3.00
N ILE A 146 -18.31 -10.10 2.14
CA ILE A 146 -19.69 -9.62 2.11
C ILE A 146 -20.50 -10.43 3.13
N GLU A 147 -21.17 -9.73 4.05
CA GLU A 147 -21.92 -10.35 5.16
C GLU A 147 -22.98 -11.34 4.68
N GLU A 148 -23.68 -11.02 3.59
CA GLU A 148 -24.76 -11.82 3.06
C GLU A 148 -24.32 -13.12 2.36
N THR A 149 -23.10 -13.16 1.81
CA THR A 149 -22.61 -14.28 1.00
C THR A 149 -21.41 -15.00 1.57
N GLY A 150 -20.63 -14.33 2.45
CA GLY A 150 -19.33 -14.82 2.91
C GLY A 150 -18.24 -14.76 1.82
N GLU A 151 -18.54 -14.23 0.66
CA GLU A 151 -17.57 -14.05 -0.41
C GLU A 151 -16.77 -12.76 -0.19
N VAL A 152 -15.50 -12.76 -0.60
CA VAL A 152 -14.65 -11.57 -0.57
C VAL A 152 -15.19 -10.52 -1.53
N ILE A 153 -15.09 -9.23 -1.17
CA ILE A 153 -15.52 -8.13 -2.04
C ILE A 153 -14.98 -8.27 -3.46
N ASP A 154 -15.84 -8.01 -4.43
CA ASP A 154 -15.48 -7.99 -5.85
C ASP A 154 -15.12 -6.57 -6.31
N LEU A 155 -13.94 -6.40 -6.90
CA LEU A 155 -13.47 -5.13 -7.45
C LEU A 155 -13.87 -4.89 -8.92
N HIS A 156 -14.50 -5.86 -9.60
CA HIS A 156 -14.83 -5.72 -11.02
C HIS A 156 -15.71 -4.48 -11.28
N ALA A 157 -16.74 -4.28 -10.44
CA ALA A 157 -17.62 -3.12 -10.58
C ALA A 157 -16.87 -1.80 -10.37
N LEU A 158 -15.91 -1.75 -9.45
CA LEU A 158 -15.07 -0.58 -9.23
C LEU A 158 -14.19 -0.31 -10.46
N PHE A 159 -13.48 -1.32 -10.94
CA PHE A 159 -12.58 -1.17 -12.10
C PHE A 159 -13.34 -0.78 -13.38
N ALA A 160 -14.51 -1.39 -13.62
CA ALA A 160 -15.37 -1.02 -14.75
C ALA A 160 -15.83 0.45 -14.74
N ARG A 161 -15.91 1.07 -13.55
CA ARG A 161 -16.22 2.50 -13.41
C ARG A 161 -15.00 3.40 -13.59
N MET A 162 -13.80 2.90 -13.29
CA MET A 162 -12.55 3.67 -13.43
C MET A 162 -12.03 3.68 -14.88
N GLU A 163 -12.21 2.59 -15.61
CA GLU A 163 -11.75 2.44 -16.99
C GLU A 163 -12.21 3.58 -17.93
N PRO A 164 -13.53 3.93 -18.04
CA PRO A 164 -13.99 5.01 -18.91
C PRO A 164 -13.53 6.40 -18.46
N LEU A 165 -13.04 6.55 -17.23
CA LEU A 165 -12.48 7.78 -16.71
C LEU A 165 -10.98 7.92 -17.02
N GLY A 166 -10.35 6.89 -17.56
CA GLY A 166 -8.90 6.86 -17.84
C GLY A 166 -8.05 6.83 -16.57
N VAL A 167 -8.61 6.39 -15.43
CA VAL A 167 -7.93 6.37 -14.15
C VAL A 167 -7.00 5.17 -14.05
N LYS A 168 -5.73 5.42 -13.73
CA LYS A 168 -4.73 4.37 -13.48
C LYS A 168 -4.95 3.78 -12.08
N VAL A 169 -4.91 2.46 -11.97
CA VAL A 169 -5.15 1.76 -10.69
C VAL A 169 -3.85 1.17 -10.16
N VAL A 170 -3.50 1.54 -8.91
CA VAL A 170 -2.50 0.84 -8.10
C VAL A 170 -3.25 -0.14 -7.19
N LEU A 171 -2.90 -1.42 -7.27
CA LEU A 171 -3.47 -2.46 -6.41
C LEU A 171 -2.39 -3.06 -5.50
N ASP A 172 -2.57 -2.94 -4.18
CA ASP A 172 -1.72 -3.57 -3.17
C ASP A 172 -2.54 -4.47 -2.25
N THR A 173 -2.56 -5.74 -2.56
CA THR A 173 -3.22 -6.81 -1.81
C THR A 173 -2.27 -8.00 -1.67
N SER A 174 -2.66 -9.03 -0.93
CA SER A 174 -1.82 -10.20 -0.63
C SER A 174 -2.57 -11.52 -0.74
N GLY A 175 -1.83 -12.62 -0.69
CA GLY A 175 -2.37 -13.97 -0.71
C GLY A 175 -3.18 -14.31 -1.96
N PRO A 176 -4.26 -15.11 -1.86
CA PRO A 176 -5.06 -15.51 -3.01
C PRO A 176 -5.64 -14.36 -3.83
N ALA A 177 -5.96 -13.21 -3.17
CA ALA A 177 -6.47 -12.03 -3.85
C ALA A 177 -5.43 -11.42 -4.80
N LEU A 178 -4.13 -11.41 -4.43
CA LEU A 178 -3.07 -10.92 -5.31
C LEU A 178 -3.06 -11.70 -6.63
N ARG A 179 -3.02 -13.04 -6.57
CA ARG A 179 -3.02 -13.89 -7.76
C ARG A 179 -4.29 -13.73 -8.59
N TYR A 180 -5.45 -13.72 -7.92
CA TYR A 180 -6.73 -13.56 -8.61
C TYR A 180 -6.78 -12.25 -9.43
N TRP A 181 -6.46 -11.13 -8.81
CA TRP A 181 -6.51 -9.82 -9.48
C TRP A 181 -5.40 -9.62 -10.51
N ALA A 182 -4.21 -10.20 -10.29
CA ALA A 182 -3.17 -10.20 -11.30
C ALA A 182 -3.62 -10.91 -12.58
N GLN A 183 -4.32 -12.05 -12.46
CA GLN A 183 -4.87 -12.81 -13.59
C GLN A 183 -6.01 -12.09 -14.33
N LYS A 184 -6.66 -11.13 -13.68
CA LYS A 184 -7.69 -10.29 -14.33
C LYS A 184 -7.10 -9.13 -15.13
N GLY A 185 -5.87 -8.71 -14.85
CA GLY A 185 -5.17 -7.69 -15.61
C GLY A 185 -5.78 -6.29 -15.56
N ASN A 186 -6.55 -5.97 -14.52
CA ASN A 186 -7.25 -4.68 -14.43
C ASN A 186 -6.45 -3.60 -13.68
N ALA A 187 -5.27 -3.93 -13.14
CA ALA A 187 -4.42 -2.98 -12.44
C ALA A 187 -3.32 -2.43 -13.35
N THR A 188 -3.10 -1.11 -13.31
CA THR A 188 -1.95 -0.48 -13.97
C THR A 188 -0.66 -0.82 -13.23
N VAL A 189 -0.68 -0.76 -11.90
CA VAL A 189 0.47 -1.12 -11.05
C VAL A 189 0.03 -2.10 -9.98
N MET A 190 0.79 -3.18 -9.79
CA MET A 190 0.69 -4.05 -8.63
C MET A 190 2.01 -4.07 -7.86
N LYS A 191 1.92 -4.06 -6.51
CA LYS A 191 3.11 -4.01 -5.66
C LYS A 191 3.20 -5.23 -4.72
N PRO A 192 3.61 -6.41 -5.17
CA PRO A 192 3.97 -7.51 -4.28
C PRO A 192 5.34 -7.27 -3.62
N ASN A 193 5.58 -7.91 -2.48
CA ASN A 193 6.94 -8.18 -2.03
C ASN A 193 7.46 -9.48 -2.67
N ALA A 194 8.75 -9.81 -2.44
CA ALA A 194 9.37 -10.99 -3.04
C ALA A 194 8.63 -12.29 -2.68
N HIS A 195 8.20 -12.46 -1.41
CA HIS A 195 7.46 -13.65 -0.97
C HIS A 195 6.07 -13.73 -1.61
N GLU A 196 5.32 -12.63 -1.58
CA GLU A 196 4.01 -12.55 -2.23
C GLU A 196 4.10 -12.85 -3.74
N LEU A 197 5.17 -12.39 -4.39
CA LEU A 197 5.41 -12.67 -5.81
C LEU A 197 5.75 -14.15 -6.03
N ALA A 198 6.64 -14.73 -5.19
CA ALA A 198 7.00 -16.15 -5.23
C ALA A 198 5.77 -17.05 -5.08
N GLU A 199 4.95 -16.82 -4.03
CA GLU A 199 3.70 -17.51 -3.80
C GLU A 199 2.71 -17.35 -4.97
N CYS A 200 2.60 -16.12 -5.51
CA CYS A 200 1.68 -15.81 -6.60
C CYS A 200 1.98 -16.64 -7.86
N VAL A 201 3.26 -16.83 -8.19
CA VAL A 201 3.67 -17.59 -9.38
C VAL A 201 4.02 -19.05 -9.08
N GLY A 202 4.14 -19.44 -7.82
CA GLY A 202 4.52 -20.80 -7.39
C GLY A 202 5.98 -21.14 -7.71
N LYS A 203 6.91 -20.19 -7.54
CA LYS A 203 8.34 -20.36 -7.84
C LYS A 203 9.21 -19.69 -6.78
N ASP A 204 10.28 -20.36 -6.38
CA ASP A 204 11.32 -19.75 -5.56
C ASP A 204 12.04 -18.64 -6.34
N LEU A 205 12.36 -17.54 -5.66
CA LEU A 205 13.10 -16.41 -6.21
C LEU A 205 14.42 -16.25 -5.46
N LYS A 206 15.52 -16.40 -6.15
CA LYS A 206 16.88 -16.38 -5.57
C LYS A 206 17.73 -15.24 -6.13
N THR A 207 17.41 -14.78 -7.33
CA THR A 207 18.15 -13.76 -8.06
C THR A 207 17.21 -12.63 -8.51
N ILE A 208 17.79 -11.50 -8.85
CA ILE A 208 17.10 -10.41 -9.52
C ILE A 208 16.43 -10.91 -10.82
N GLY A 209 17.09 -11.81 -11.54
CA GLY A 209 16.56 -12.44 -12.74
C GLY A 209 15.28 -13.23 -12.49
N ASP A 210 15.22 -14.00 -11.39
CA ASP A 210 14.02 -14.75 -11.01
C ASP A 210 12.85 -13.82 -10.70
N VAL A 211 13.10 -12.69 -10.02
CA VAL A 211 12.08 -11.68 -9.73
C VAL A 211 11.54 -11.07 -11.03
N ILE A 212 12.43 -10.71 -11.95
CA ILE A 212 12.02 -10.15 -13.26
C ILE A 212 11.15 -11.15 -14.02
N ASP A 213 11.55 -12.42 -14.08
CA ASP A 213 10.81 -13.46 -14.79
C ASP A 213 9.45 -13.76 -14.13
N ALA A 214 9.40 -13.76 -12.80
CA ALA A 214 8.15 -13.88 -12.06
C ALA A 214 7.21 -12.68 -12.31
N ALA A 215 7.74 -11.46 -12.27
CA ALA A 215 6.95 -10.25 -12.54
C ALA A 215 6.41 -10.22 -13.98
N ARG A 216 7.18 -10.71 -14.96
CA ARG A 216 6.72 -10.83 -16.35
C ARG A 216 5.53 -11.76 -16.53
N ILE A 217 5.40 -12.80 -15.71
CA ILE A 217 4.21 -13.64 -15.70
C ILE A 217 2.96 -12.80 -15.39
N LEU A 218 3.05 -11.89 -14.43
CA LEU A 218 1.94 -10.99 -14.09
C LEU A 218 1.69 -9.94 -15.20
N ASN A 219 2.74 -9.47 -15.89
CA ASN A 219 2.56 -8.61 -17.06
C ASN A 219 1.86 -9.37 -18.21
N ASP A 220 2.16 -10.65 -18.42
CA ASP A 220 1.49 -11.50 -19.41
C ASP A 220 0.01 -11.74 -19.06
N TRP A 221 -0.35 -11.70 -17.77
CA TRP A 221 -1.74 -11.72 -17.31
C TRP A 221 -2.48 -10.39 -17.54
N GLY A 222 -1.76 -9.31 -17.84
CA GLY A 222 -2.35 -8.03 -18.22
C GLY A 222 -2.03 -6.85 -17.32
N VAL A 223 -1.25 -7.03 -16.25
CA VAL A 223 -0.81 -5.92 -15.39
C VAL A 223 0.29 -5.14 -16.10
N ASP A 224 0.18 -3.81 -16.19
CA ASP A 224 1.13 -3.01 -16.97
C ASP A 224 2.50 -2.87 -16.30
N CYS A 225 2.54 -2.71 -14.98
CA CYS A 225 3.77 -2.54 -14.21
C CYS A 225 3.71 -3.31 -12.89
N ILE A 226 4.73 -4.14 -12.63
CA ILE A 226 4.91 -4.81 -11.34
C ILE A 226 6.04 -4.11 -10.58
N MET A 227 5.75 -3.60 -9.39
CA MET A 227 6.74 -3.05 -8.45
C MET A 227 7.03 -4.09 -7.37
N ALA A 228 8.01 -4.97 -7.56
CA ALA A 228 8.39 -5.96 -6.56
C ALA A 228 9.34 -5.36 -5.52
N SER A 229 8.91 -5.30 -4.25
CA SER A 229 9.78 -4.86 -3.15
C SER A 229 10.61 -6.02 -2.62
N LEU A 230 11.93 -5.80 -2.46
CA LEU A 230 12.95 -6.82 -2.18
C LEU A 230 13.67 -6.58 -0.84
N GLY A 231 13.04 -5.90 0.10
CA GLY A 231 13.64 -5.56 1.39
C GLY A 231 14.92 -4.75 1.23
N VAL A 232 16.06 -5.32 1.66
CA VAL A 232 17.37 -4.65 1.59
C VAL A 232 17.87 -4.43 0.16
N ASP A 233 17.37 -5.21 -0.80
CA ASP A 233 17.75 -5.10 -2.21
C ASP A 233 16.93 -4.04 -2.97
N GLY A 234 16.02 -3.33 -2.31
CA GLY A 234 15.26 -2.22 -2.89
C GLY A 234 13.99 -2.66 -3.62
N ILE A 235 13.79 -2.16 -4.84
CA ILE A 235 12.57 -2.38 -5.65
C ILE A 235 12.94 -2.67 -7.09
N ILE A 236 12.30 -3.67 -7.69
CA ILE A 236 12.32 -3.89 -9.13
C ILE A 236 10.96 -3.51 -9.71
N ALA A 237 10.96 -2.64 -10.72
CA ALA A 237 9.80 -2.40 -11.55
C ALA A 237 9.96 -3.13 -12.89
N VAL A 238 8.92 -3.87 -13.27
CA VAL A 238 8.90 -4.63 -14.53
C VAL A 238 7.66 -4.26 -15.31
N THR A 239 7.87 -3.80 -16.55
CA THR A 239 6.83 -3.60 -17.55
C THR A 239 6.96 -4.66 -18.65
N LYS A 240 6.08 -4.66 -19.64
CA LYS A 240 6.20 -5.57 -20.80
C LYS A 240 7.53 -5.43 -21.54
N THR A 241 8.14 -4.25 -21.51
CA THR A 241 9.34 -3.92 -22.31
C THR A 241 10.60 -3.70 -21.49
N HIS A 242 10.48 -3.29 -20.23
CA HIS A 242 11.61 -2.89 -19.40
C HIS A 242 11.60 -3.59 -18.04
N ALA A 243 12.78 -3.71 -17.44
CA ALA A 243 12.98 -4.02 -16.04
C ALA A 243 13.97 -3.01 -15.48
N ILE A 244 13.64 -2.37 -14.37
CA ILE A 244 14.44 -1.31 -13.76
C ILE A 244 14.58 -1.63 -12.28
N HIS A 245 15.80 -1.52 -11.75
CA HIS A 245 16.08 -1.76 -10.35
C HIS A 245 16.45 -0.45 -9.66
N ALA A 246 15.85 -0.17 -8.50
CA ALA A 246 16.22 0.95 -7.65
C ALA A 246 16.50 0.49 -6.23
N TYR A 247 17.55 1.03 -5.62
CA TYR A 247 17.95 0.72 -4.25
C TYR A 247 18.63 1.94 -3.59
N THR A 248 18.80 1.87 -2.28
CA THR A 248 19.55 2.87 -1.51
C THR A 248 20.77 2.25 -0.84
N ALA A 249 21.67 3.06 -0.31
CA ALA A 249 22.64 2.56 0.65
C ALA A 249 21.90 1.96 1.87
N PRO A 250 22.49 0.95 2.55
CA PRO A 250 21.88 0.34 3.73
C PRO A 250 21.53 1.37 4.79
N VAL A 251 20.32 1.27 5.36
CA VAL A 251 19.82 2.14 6.44
C VAL A 251 19.58 1.34 7.72
N LYS A 252 19.56 2.04 8.86
CA LYS A 252 19.19 1.41 10.12
C LYS A 252 17.69 1.12 10.16
N VAL A 253 17.32 -0.16 10.13
CA VAL A 253 15.92 -0.59 10.22
C VAL A 253 15.46 -0.57 11.68
N ILE A 254 14.38 0.17 11.95
CA ILE A 254 13.68 0.24 13.24
C ILE A 254 12.33 -0.49 13.16
N ASN A 255 11.55 -0.22 12.10
CA ASN A 255 10.23 -0.83 11.92
C ASN A 255 9.87 -0.91 10.43
N THR A 256 9.60 -2.11 9.93
CA THR A 256 9.26 -2.37 8.53
C THR A 256 7.77 -2.19 8.20
N VAL A 257 6.89 -2.08 9.21
CA VAL A 257 5.44 -1.90 8.99
C VAL A 257 5.17 -0.58 8.28
N GLY A 258 4.40 -0.61 7.19
CA GLY A 258 4.08 0.56 6.37
C GLY A 258 5.18 0.99 5.38
N ALA A 259 6.29 0.24 5.28
CA ALA A 259 7.31 0.50 4.26
C ALA A 259 6.74 0.37 2.85
N GLY A 260 5.99 -0.69 2.56
CA GLY A 260 5.31 -0.90 1.29
C GLY A 260 4.33 0.22 0.93
N ASP A 261 3.57 0.72 1.90
CA ASP A 261 2.64 1.84 1.71
C ASP A 261 3.40 3.13 1.39
N SER A 262 4.53 3.35 2.07
CA SER A 262 5.40 4.50 1.83
C SER A 262 6.08 4.43 0.45
N THR A 263 6.42 3.22 -0.04
CA THR A 263 6.94 3.06 -1.41
C THR A 263 5.88 3.43 -2.46
N ILE A 264 4.60 3.07 -2.26
CA ILE A 264 3.52 3.50 -3.15
C ILE A 264 3.35 5.03 -3.11
N ALA A 265 3.36 5.62 -1.92
CA ALA A 265 3.24 7.07 -1.78
C ALA A 265 4.40 7.82 -2.45
N GLY A 266 5.64 7.35 -2.28
CA GLY A 266 6.83 7.88 -2.94
C GLY A 266 6.75 7.76 -4.46
N PHE A 267 6.39 6.57 -4.97
CA PHE A 267 6.16 6.34 -6.39
C PHE A 267 5.16 7.34 -6.97
N LEU A 268 3.98 7.45 -6.37
CA LEU A 268 2.93 8.34 -6.84
C LEU A 268 3.31 9.82 -6.73
N SER A 269 4.07 10.20 -5.71
CA SER A 269 4.54 11.57 -5.56
C SER A 269 5.41 12.01 -6.74
N ALA A 270 6.26 11.12 -7.25
CA ALA A 270 7.11 11.40 -8.40
C ALA A 270 6.32 11.43 -9.71
N VAL A 271 5.58 10.35 -10.01
CA VAL A 271 4.88 10.22 -11.30
C VAL A 271 3.72 11.20 -11.50
N THR A 272 3.24 11.86 -10.45
CA THR A 272 2.20 12.90 -10.54
C THR A 272 2.79 14.32 -10.57
N SER A 273 4.01 14.52 -10.08
CA SER A 273 4.65 15.85 -10.01
C SER A 273 5.37 16.24 -11.28
N HIS A 274 5.83 15.27 -12.06
CA HIS A 274 6.58 15.50 -13.29
C HIS A 274 5.92 14.78 -14.45
N PRO A 275 5.31 15.51 -15.40
CA PRO A 275 4.84 14.91 -16.64
C PRO A 275 6.07 14.49 -17.47
N SER A 276 6.48 13.24 -17.32
CA SER A 276 7.55 12.62 -18.09
C SER A 276 7.06 12.21 -19.48
N ASP A 277 8.00 11.85 -20.36
CA ASP A 277 7.63 11.23 -21.63
C ASP A 277 6.89 9.91 -21.37
N PRO A 278 5.56 9.86 -21.57
CA PRO A 278 4.77 8.66 -21.25
C PRO A 278 5.11 7.47 -22.15
N SER A 279 5.90 7.66 -23.20
CA SER A 279 6.32 6.60 -24.13
C SER A 279 7.54 5.82 -23.63
N ALA A 280 8.35 6.37 -22.72
CA ALA A 280 9.65 5.82 -22.35
C ALA A 280 9.60 4.36 -21.88
N TYR A 281 8.56 3.96 -21.13
CA TYR A 281 8.42 2.61 -20.58
C TYR A 281 7.16 1.89 -21.04
N GLY A 282 6.39 2.46 -21.96
CA GLY A 282 5.18 1.90 -22.54
C GLY A 282 3.97 1.85 -21.59
N VAL A 283 4.00 2.56 -20.47
CA VAL A 283 2.97 2.51 -19.41
C VAL A 283 2.35 3.88 -19.07
N GLY A 284 2.78 4.95 -19.76
CA GLY A 284 2.19 6.29 -19.59
C GLY A 284 2.65 7.06 -18.36
N PHE A 285 3.80 6.69 -17.74
CA PHE A 285 4.47 7.39 -16.63
C PHE A 285 5.94 6.99 -16.54
N ASP A 286 6.75 7.80 -15.84
CA ASP A 286 8.18 7.53 -15.64
C ASP A 286 8.38 6.50 -14.53
N VAL A 287 8.70 5.27 -14.92
CA VAL A 287 8.92 4.15 -14.00
C VAL A 287 10.21 4.36 -13.21
N ALA A 288 11.28 4.88 -13.84
CA ALA A 288 12.57 5.02 -13.18
C ALA A 288 12.52 6.10 -12.08
N GLU A 289 11.91 7.24 -12.36
CA GLU A 289 11.72 8.31 -11.37
C GLU A 289 10.79 7.84 -10.26
N GLY A 290 9.69 7.15 -10.63
CA GLY A 290 8.74 6.59 -9.67
C GLY A 290 9.38 5.64 -8.66
N ILE A 291 10.17 4.64 -9.11
CA ILE A 291 10.81 3.69 -8.19
C ILE A 291 11.99 4.28 -7.43
N ALA A 292 12.67 5.28 -7.96
CA ALA A 292 13.68 6.03 -7.20
C ALA A 292 13.06 6.70 -5.97
N ALA A 293 11.95 7.42 -6.15
CA ALA A 293 11.22 8.00 -5.03
C ALA A 293 10.64 6.93 -4.10
N ALA A 294 10.12 5.83 -4.66
CA ALA A 294 9.58 4.71 -3.88
C ALA A 294 10.62 4.14 -2.89
N VAL A 295 11.83 3.82 -3.35
CA VAL A 295 12.86 3.26 -2.45
C VAL A 295 13.34 4.27 -1.41
N GLN A 296 13.42 5.56 -1.75
CA GLN A 296 13.77 6.63 -0.80
C GLN A 296 12.75 6.73 0.34
N TRP A 297 11.46 6.73 0.00
CA TRP A 297 10.39 6.82 1.01
C TRP A 297 10.28 5.53 1.84
N GLY A 298 10.46 4.37 1.21
CA GLY A 298 10.56 3.09 1.92
C GLY A 298 11.71 3.08 2.92
N ALA A 299 12.89 3.51 2.51
CA ALA A 299 14.06 3.63 3.37
C ALA A 299 13.87 4.65 4.50
N ALA A 300 13.22 5.80 4.23
CA ALA A 300 12.88 6.77 5.27
C ALA A 300 11.91 6.19 6.30
N LYS A 301 10.92 5.40 5.83
CA LYS A 301 9.91 4.77 6.71
C LYS A 301 10.51 3.74 7.65
N VAL A 302 11.37 2.85 7.17
CA VAL A 302 11.93 1.79 8.03
C VAL A 302 12.84 2.32 9.13
N GLN A 303 13.30 3.54 9.05
CA GLN A 303 14.07 4.25 10.09
C GLN A 303 13.18 4.90 11.17
N GLN A 304 11.86 4.81 11.05
CA GLN A 304 10.90 5.43 11.98
C GLN A 304 10.16 4.37 12.80
N PRO A 305 9.86 4.63 14.08
CA PRO A 305 9.27 3.63 14.98
C PRO A 305 7.77 3.39 14.74
N THR A 306 7.07 4.32 14.10
CA THR A 306 5.62 4.28 13.86
C THR A 306 5.27 3.43 12.62
N SER A 307 4.04 2.95 12.50
CA SER A 307 3.56 2.25 11.28
C SER A 307 3.34 3.20 10.10
N GLY A 308 2.90 4.43 10.35
CA GLY A 308 2.80 5.48 9.33
C GLY A 308 4.11 6.29 9.20
N LEU A 309 4.40 6.73 7.97
CA LEU A 309 5.48 7.69 7.69
C LEU A 309 5.19 9.02 8.39
N LYS A 310 6.16 9.61 9.07
CA LYS A 310 6.01 10.87 9.83
C LYS A 310 6.86 12.03 9.29
N SER A 311 7.90 11.72 8.51
CA SER A 311 8.77 12.74 7.88
C SER A 311 9.44 12.15 6.65
N ILE A 312 9.66 13.02 5.66
CA ILE A 312 10.44 12.78 4.44
C ILE A 312 11.61 13.76 4.32
N ASP A 313 12.00 14.43 5.42
CA ASP A 313 13.00 15.49 5.39
C ASP A 313 14.43 15.01 5.08
N ASN A 314 14.73 13.73 5.35
CA ASN A 314 16.06 13.15 5.20
C ASN A 314 16.01 11.91 4.29
N LEU A 315 15.60 12.10 3.05
CA LEU A 315 15.64 11.04 2.05
C LEU A 315 17.08 10.69 1.69
N VAL A 316 17.39 9.41 1.68
CA VAL A 316 18.69 8.89 1.23
C VAL A 316 18.75 8.88 -0.31
N GLU A 317 19.95 8.93 -0.85
CA GLU A 317 20.15 8.84 -2.30
C GLU A 317 19.67 7.49 -2.84
N ALA A 318 18.96 7.52 -3.97
CA ALA A 318 18.56 6.34 -4.71
C ALA A 318 19.50 6.09 -5.88
N PHE A 319 19.88 4.82 -6.07
CA PHE A 319 20.61 4.34 -7.23
C PHE A 319 19.62 3.63 -8.15
N VAL A 320 19.69 3.91 -9.45
CA VAL A 320 18.77 3.33 -10.46
C VAL A 320 19.57 2.63 -11.55
N GLU A 321 19.30 1.34 -11.74
CA GLU A 321 19.87 0.52 -12.79
C GLU A 321 18.81 0.26 -13.87
N LEU A 322 18.97 0.88 -15.04
CA LEU A 322 18.07 0.69 -16.18
C LEU A 322 18.21 -0.70 -16.82
N ILE A 323 19.32 -1.37 -16.56
CA ILE A 323 19.60 -2.75 -16.99
C ILE A 323 20.10 -3.49 -15.74
N PRO A 324 19.20 -4.11 -14.96
CA PRO A 324 19.55 -4.81 -13.74
C PRO A 324 20.48 -6.01 -14.00
N ASP A 325 21.44 -6.24 -13.10
CA ASP A 325 22.21 -7.47 -13.07
C ASP A 325 21.32 -8.64 -12.63
N ARG A 326 20.96 -9.48 -13.60
CA ARG A 326 20.04 -10.60 -13.39
C ARG A 326 20.61 -11.71 -12.52
N ASP A 327 21.94 -11.86 -12.49
CA ASP A 327 22.64 -12.91 -11.73
C ASP A 327 22.87 -12.52 -10.27
N ARG A 328 22.62 -11.27 -9.91
CA ARG A 328 22.72 -10.78 -8.54
C ARG A 328 21.77 -11.54 -7.64
N LEU A 329 22.34 -12.15 -6.58
CA LEU A 329 21.58 -12.87 -5.56
C LEU A 329 20.76 -11.89 -4.71
N LEU A 330 19.56 -12.31 -4.30
CA LEU A 330 18.78 -11.61 -3.29
C LEU A 330 19.41 -11.79 -1.92
N GLY A 331 19.45 -10.73 -1.13
CA GLY A 331 19.87 -10.78 0.28
C GLY A 331 18.94 -11.64 1.14
N GLU A 332 17.66 -11.68 0.79
CA GLU A 332 16.63 -12.54 1.40
C GLU A 332 15.90 -13.29 0.26
N PRO A 333 16.32 -14.54 -0.07
CA PRO A 333 15.62 -15.37 -1.06
C PRO A 333 14.17 -15.65 -0.62
N ALA A 334 13.25 -15.62 -1.57
CA ALA A 334 11.84 -15.91 -1.34
C ALA A 334 11.45 -17.30 -1.84
N THR A 335 10.74 -18.05 -1.01
CA THR A 335 10.19 -19.37 -1.34
C THR A 335 8.69 -19.28 -1.63
N ALA A 336 8.23 -20.15 -2.52
CA ALA A 336 6.82 -20.26 -2.89
C ALA A 336 5.99 -20.99 -1.82
#